data_b0ddec674cceb140aa7c0d421408c502
#
_entry.id   b0ddec674cceb140aa7c0d421408c502
#
_cell.length_a   1.000
_cell.length_b   1.000
_cell.length_c   1.000
_cell.angle_alpha   90.00
_cell.angle_beta   90.00
_cell.angle_gamma   90.00
#
_symmetry.space_group_name_H-M   'P 1'
#
loop_
_entity.id
_entity.type
_entity.pdbx_description
1 polymer ?
#
loop_
_entity_poly.entity_id
_entity_poly.type
_entity_poly.pdbx_seq_one_letter_code
_entity_poly.pdbx_strand_id
1 'polypeptide(L)'
;MANPLASINQPSDAPHPGMIWIPGGTFLMGSDKHYPEEAPAHEVTVDGFWMDSHTVTNEEFRKFVEATKHVTSAERAPNPDDYPGAKPELLVPASVVFQKPKQQVNLNDCYQWWTYIPGANWRHPTGPDSDIKGKDNYPVVQVAYADAEAYAKWAGKRLPTEA
;
A
#
# COMPACT_ATOMS: atom_id res chain seq x y z
N MET A 1 21.15 -25.42 -10.62
CA MET A 1 20.34 -26.50 -10.03
C MET A 1 18.92 -25.99 -9.93
N ALA A 2 18.00 -26.62 -10.63
CA ALA A 2 16.58 -26.24 -10.61
C ALA A 2 16.00 -26.52 -9.22
N ASN A 3 15.25 -25.59 -8.67
CA ASN A 3 14.56 -25.71 -7.39
C ASN A 3 13.50 -26.82 -7.50
N PRO A 4 13.57 -27.93 -6.75
CA PRO A 4 12.64 -29.07 -6.88
C PRO A 4 11.23 -28.78 -6.33
N LEU A 5 10.96 -27.59 -5.79
CA LEU A 5 9.65 -27.21 -5.25
C LEU A 5 8.69 -26.59 -6.30
N ALA A 6 9.11 -26.46 -7.56
CA ALA A 6 8.33 -25.79 -8.60
C ALA A 6 7.21 -26.63 -9.24
N SER A 7 6.94 -27.86 -8.76
CA SER A 7 6.04 -28.82 -9.46
C SER A 7 4.73 -29.13 -8.74
N ILE A 8 4.39 -28.48 -7.63
CA ILE A 8 3.21 -28.85 -6.86
C ILE A 8 2.05 -27.90 -7.16
N ASN A 9 1.13 -28.36 -8.03
CA ASN A 9 -0.20 -27.80 -8.28
C ASN A 9 -0.27 -26.34 -8.79
N GLN A 10 0.68 -25.91 -9.64
CA GLN A 10 0.49 -24.64 -10.35
C GLN A 10 -0.64 -24.81 -11.38
N PRO A 11 -1.70 -23.95 -11.36
CA PRO A 11 -2.65 -23.87 -12.47
C PRO A 11 -1.93 -23.51 -13.77
N SER A 12 -2.44 -23.98 -14.91
CA SER A 12 -1.77 -23.85 -16.21
C SER A 12 -1.53 -22.41 -16.64
N ASP A 13 -2.44 -21.50 -16.29
CA ASP A 13 -2.40 -20.10 -16.75
C ASP A 13 -2.65 -19.11 -15.61
N ALA A 14 -1.92 -18.01 -15.62
CA ALA A 14 -2.18 -16.89 -14.71
C ALA A 14 -3.49 -16.20 -15.11
N PRO A 15 -4.37 -15.84 -14.13
CA PRO A 15 -5.64 -15.17 -14.40
C PRO A 15 -5.45 -13.77 -15.00
N HIS A 16 -4.32 -13.15 -14.75
CA HIS A 16 -3.94 -11.85 -15.31
C HIS A 16 -2.46 -11.86 -15.74
N PRO A 17 -2.10 -11.14 -16.82
CA PRO A 17 -0.70 -11.00 -17.22
C PRO A 17 0.18 -10.42 -16.10
N GLY A 18 1.40 -10.92 -15.97
CA GLY A 18 2.38 -10.41 -15.00
C GLY A 18 2.26 -10.99 -13.60
N MET A 19 1.28 -11.84 -13.32
CA MET A 19 1.20 -12.55 -12.03
C MET A 19 2.15 -13.75 -12.02
N ILE A 20 2.67 -14.03 -10.83
CA ILE A 20 3.48 -15.22 -10.53
C ILE A 20 2.72 -16.12 -9.55
N TRP A 21 2.91 -17.43 -9.70
CA TRP A 21 2.33 -18.41 -8.78
C TRP A 21 3.16 -18.49 -7.51
N ILE A 22 2.51 -18.33 -6.37
CA ILE A 22 3.06 -18.57 -5.04
C ILE A 22 2.50 -19.91 -4.57
N PRO A 23 3.33 -20.95 -4.41
CA PRO A 23 2.84 -22.24 -3.93
C PRO A 23 2.35 -22.13 -2.49
N GLY A 24 1.30 -22.86 -2.18
CA GLY A 24 0.81 -22.98 -0.82
C GLY A 24 1.81 -23.68 0.10
N GLY A 25 1.60 -23.54 1.39
CA GLY A 25 2.46 -24.15 2.40
C GLY A 25 2.12 -23.73 3.80
N THR A 26 2.85 -24.28 4.75
CA THR A 26 2.74 -23.92 6.17
C THR A 26 3.96 -23.13 6.61
N PHE A 27 3.73 -22.04 7.33
CA PHE A 27 4.77 -21.16 7.86
C PHE A 27 4.43 -20.71 9.29
N LEU A 28 5.44 -20.25 10.02
CA LEU A 28 5.25 -19.68 11.35
C LEU A 28 4.94 -18.19 11.22
N MET A 29 3.73 -17.80 11.58
CA MET A 29 3.25 -16.42 11.57
C MET A 29 3.38 -15.81 12.96
N GLY A 30 3.77 -14.52 13.03
CA GLY A 30 3.95 -13.80 14.27
C GLY A 30 5.30 -14.05 14.95
N SER A 31 5.48 -13.52 16.15
CA SER A 31 6.70 -13.60 16.92
C SER A 31 6.45 -13.46 18.42
N ASP A 32 7.09 -14.29 19.23
CA ASP A 32 7.11 -14.17 20.70
C ASP A 32 8.26 -13.29 21.21
N LYS A 33 9.04 -12.68 20.30
CA LYS A 33 10.30 -11.98 20.63
C LYS A 33 10.30 -10.49 20.28
N HIS A 34 9.24 -10.01 19.67
CA HIS A 34 9.12 -8.62 19.21
C HIS A 34 7.97 -7.88 19.92
N TYR A 35 7.02 -7.32 19.16
CA TYR A 35 5.91 -6.60 19.74
C TYR A 35 4.86 -7.54 20.32
N PRO A 36 4.19 -7.16 21.43
CA PRO A 36 3.15 -8.00 22.05
C PRO A 36 2.00 -8.39 21.12
N GLU A 37 1.65 -7.54 20.16
CA GLU A 37 0.60 -7.76 19.16
C GLU A 37 0.96 -8.81 18.12
N GLU A 38 2.23 -9.18 17.99
CA GLU A 38 2.69 -10.26 17.11
C GLU A 38 2.56 -11.64 17.73
N ALA A 39 2.40 -11.70 19.06
CA ALA A 39 2.31 -12.96 19.80
C ALA A 39 0.85 -13.48 19.88
N PRO A 40 0.68 -14.83 20.00
CA PRO A 40 1.73 -15.85 19.96
C PRO A 40 2.16 -16.19 18.54
N ALA A 41 3.41 -16.59 18.37
CA ALA A 41 3.84 -17.22 17.12
C ALA A 41 3.07 -18.53 16.92
N HIS A 42 2.48 -18.73 15.73
CA HIS A 42 1.64 -19.90 15.43
C HIS A 42 1.79 -20.35 13.99
N GLU A 43 1.53 -21.64 13.74
CA GLU A 43 1.55 -22.16 12.38
C GLU A 43 0.31 -21.77 11.61
N VAL A 44 0.51 -21.28 10.36
CA VAL A 44 -0.55 -20.95 9.41
C VAL A 44 -0.30 -21.71 8.12
N THR A 45 -1.35 -22.35 7.60
CA THR A 45 -1.32 -23.01 6.29
C THR A 45 -2.15 -22.20 5.30
N VAL A 46 -1.57 -21.88 4.16
CA VAL A 46 -2.24 -21.17 3.07
C VAL A 46 -2.23 -22.02 1.80
N ASP A 47 -3.28 -21.91 1.01
CA ASP A 47 -3.33 -22.46 -0.33
C ASP A 47 -2.42 -21.66 -1.27
N GLY A 48 -2.03 -22.27 -2.41
CA GLY A 48 -1.31 -21.54 -3.45
C GLY A 48 -2.17 -20.46 -4.08
N PHE A 49 -1.55 -19.35 -4.49
CA PHE A 49 -2.24 -18.21 -5.07
C PHE A 49 -1.38 -17.47 -6.09
N TRP A 50 -2.04 -16.67 -6.92
CA TRP A 50 -1.40 -15.79 -7.86
C TRP A 50 -1.15 -14.41 -7.24
N MET A 51 0.06 -13.88 -7.40
CA MET A 51 0.46 -12.56 -6.90
C MET A 51 1.02 -11.73 -8.05
N ASP A 52 0.72 -10.44 -8.07
CA ASP A 52 1.41 -9.52 -8.98
C ASP A 52 2.91 -9.51 -8.69
N SER A 53 3.73 -9.50 -9.74
CA SER A 53 5.20 -9.54 -9.60
C SER A 53 5.81 -8.24 -9.08
N HIS A 54 5.03 -7.18 -9.02
CA HIS A 54 5.43 -5.87 -8.50
C HIS A 54 4.24 -5.14 -7.87
N THR A 55 4.54 -4.13 -7.07
CA THR A 55 3.54 -3.21 -6.53
C THR A 55 2.90 -2.39 -7.65
N VAL A 56 1.65 -1.94 -7.45
CA VAL A 56 0.93 -1.10 -8.42
C VAL A 56 1.74 0.16 -8.74
N THR A 57 1.96 0.39 -10.03
CA THR A 57 2.73 1.52 -10.54
C THR A 57 1.87 2.77 -10.72
N ASN A 58 2.52 3.94 -10.87
CA ASN A 58 1.83 5.19 -11.17
C ASN A 58 1.06 5.12 -12.49
N GLU A 59 1.59 4.43 -13.49
CA GLU A 59 0.89 4.26 -14.78
C GLU A 59 -0.37 3.41 -14.63
N GLU A 60 -0.29 2.30 -13.91
CA GLU A 60 -1.43 1.41 -13.68
C GLU A 60 -2.52 2.10 -12.86
N PHE A 61 -2.13 2.82 -11.81
CA PHE A 61 -3.07 3.57 -10.98
C PHE A 61 -3.72 4.73 -11.75
N ARG A 62 -2.97 5.39 -12.64
CA ARG A 62 -3.50 6.43 -13.54
C ARG A 62 -4.60 5.86 -14.45
N LYS A 63 -4.38 4.70 -15.05
CA LYS A 63 -5.39 4.01 -15.90
C LYS A 63 -6.69 3.75 -15.12
N PHE A 64 -6.55 3.30 -13.88
CA PHE A 64 -7.70 3.12 -12.97
C PHE A 64 -8.46 4.43 -12.73
N VAL A 65 -7.75 5.49 -12.35
CA VAL A 65 -8.37 6.79 -12.08
C VAL A 65 -9.01 7.37 -13.33
N GLU A 66 -8.39 7.25 -14.49
CA GLU A 66 -8.94 7.72 -15.77
C GLU A 66 -10.22 6.97 -16.14
N ALA A 67 -10.27 5.67 -15.91
CA ALA A 67 -11.43 4.83 -16.22
C ALA A 67 -12.60 5.04 -15.25
N THR A 68 -12.32 5.24 -13.96
CA THR A 68 -13.34 5.25 -12.90
C THR A 68 -13.67 6.64 -12.37
N LYS A 69 -12.81 7.63 -12.63
CA LYS A 69 -12.83 8.96 -12.02
C LYS A 69 -12.70 8.91 -10.49
N HIS A 70 -12.03 7.86 -9.98
CA HIS A 70 -11.80 7.70 -8.56
C HIS A 70 -11.05 8.90 -7.97
N VAL A 71 -11.55 9.41 -6.86
CA VAL A 71 -10.91 10.46 -6.05
C VAL A 71 -10.36 9.79 -4.79
N THR A 72 -9.04 9.85 -4.60
CA THR A 72 -8.39 9.16 -3.47
C THR A 72 -8.72 9.83 -2.13
N SER A 73 -8.49 9.10 -1.04
CA SER A 73 -8.68 9.62 0.31
C SER A 73 -7.86 10.89 0.56
N ALA A 74 -6.63 10.95 0.04
CA ALA A 74 -5.77 12.14 0.15
C ALA A 74 -6.26 13.36 -0.66
N GLU A 75 -7.12 13.15 -1.65
CA GLU A 75 -7.71 14.21 -2.48
C GLU A 75 -9.06 14.74 -1.91
N ARG A 76 -9.54 14.16 -0.80
CA ARG A 76 -10.79 14.57 -0.12
C ARG A 76 -10.50 15.23 1.21
N ALA A 77 -11.23 16.28 1.53
CA ALA A 77 -11.19 16.84 2.88
C ALA A 77 -11.75 15.81 3.89
N PRO A 78 -11.11 15.62 5.05
CA PRO A 78 -11.66 14.80 6.12
C PRO A 78 -13.02 15.34 6.58
N ASN A 79 -13.95 14.44 6.94
CA ASN A 79 -15.19 14.84 7.55
C ASN A 79 -14.94 15.35 8.97
N PRO A 80 -15.33 16.59 9.32
CA PRO A 80 -15.14 17.14 10.66
C PRO A 80 -15.73 16.29 11.79
N ASP A 81 -16.83 15.57 11.53
CA ASP A 81 -17.49 14.74 12.53
C ASP A 81 -16.64 13.54 12.96
N ASP A 82 -15.73 13.07 12.08
CA ASP A 82 -14.81 11.96 12.37
C ASP A 82 -13.60 12.42 13.21
N TYR A 83 -13.39 13.74 13.35
CA TYR A 83 -12.23 14.34 14.01
C TYR A 83 -12.65 15.46 14.99
N PRO A 84 -13.41 15.13 16.06
CA PRO A 84 -13.88 16.14 17.02
C PRO A 84 -12.71 16.90 17.65
N GLY A 85 -12.74 18.23 17.58
CA GLY A 85 -11.69 19.11 18.11
C GLY A 85 -10.48 19.31 17.19
N ALA A 86 -10.47 18.74 15.99
CA ALA A 86 -9.43 19.04 15.02
C ALA A 86 -9.52 20.50 14.56
N LYS A 87 -8.37 21.11 14.37
CA LYS A 87 -8.29 22.48 13.85
C LYS A 87 -8.72 22.50 12.39
N PRO A 88 -9.51 23.51 11.94
CA PRO A 88 -10.02 23.60 10.57
C PRO A 88 -8.91 23.52 9.49
N GLU A 89 -7.73 24.06 9.77
CA GLU A 89 -6.58 24.01 8.86
C GLU A 89 -6.02 22.61 8.63
N LEU A 90 -6.38 21.64 9.46
CA LEU A 90 -6.01 20.23 9.30
C LEU A 90 -7.09 19.42 8.55
N LEU A 91 -8.29 19.99 8.38
CA LEU A 91 -9.41 19.35 7.69
C LEU A 91 -9.40 19.70 6.19
N VAL A 92 -8.26 19.56 5.56
CA VAL A 92 -8.04 19.81 4.13
C VAL A 92 -7.50 18.54 3.44
N PRO A 93 -7.68 18.39 2.12
CA PRO A 93 -7.05 17.30 1.37
C PRO A 93 -5.54 17.32 1.60
N ALA A 94 -5.01 16.20 2.09
CA ALA A 94 -3.59 16.11 2.47
C ALA A 94 -3.15 14.65 2.66
N SER A 95 -1.86 14.46 2.82
CA SER A 95 -1.30 13.17 3.21
C SER A 95 -0.07 13.37 4.11
N VAL A 96 0.31 12.31 4.81
CA VAL A 96 1.51 12.29 5.65
C VAL A 96 2.72 11.93 4.79
N VAL A 97 3.72 12.80 4.79
CA VAL A 97 4.92 12.67 3.94
C VAL A 97 6.15 12.50 4.81
N PHE A 98 7.00 11.54 4.45
CA PHE A 98 8.31 11.37 5.10
C PHE A 98 9.22 12.55 4.76
N GLN A 99 9.73 13.20 5.81
CA GLN A 99 10.70 14.28 5.72
C GLN A 99 12.00 13.84 6.41
N LYS A 100 13.06 13.59 5.62
CA LYS A 100 14.34 13.17 6.17
C LYS A 100 14.89 14.23 7.13
N PRO A 101 15.07 13.93 8.43
CA PRO A 101 15.66 14.86 9.38
C PRO A 101 17.09 15.26 8.98
N LYS A 102 17.46 16.51 9.24
CA LYS A 102 18.82 17.02 8.97
C LYS A 102 19.84 16.55 10.00
N GLN A 103 19.40 16.09 11.15
CA GLN A 103 20.22 15.63 12.28
C GLN A 103 19.54 14.43 12.96
N GLN A 104 20.27 13.80 13.89
CA GLN A 104 19.72 12.71 14.69
C GLN A 104 18.52 13.20 15.50
N VAL A 105 17.46 12.41 15.52
CA VAL A 105 16.18 12.69 16.19
C VAL A 105 15.85 11.62 17.22
N ASN A 106 14.93 11.94 18.14
CA ASN A 106 14.38 10.98 19.06
C ASN A 106 13.40 10.04 18.31
N LEU A 107 13.72 8.74 18.26
CA LEU A 107 12.92 7.75 17.55
C LEU A 107 11.56 7.44 18.22
N ASN A 108 11.32 7.93 19.43
CA ASN A 108 10.01 7.81 20.10
C ASN A 108 8.99 8.88 19.67
N ASP A 109 9.40 9.82 18.81
CA ASP A 109 8.55 10.90 18.29
C ASP A 109 8.55 10.88 16.76
N CYS A 110 7.60 10.17 16.18
CA CYS A 110 7.48 10.02 14.72
C CYS A 110 7.18 11.33 13.98
N TYR A 111 6.65 12.36 14.64
CA TYR A 111 6.40 13.67 14.04
C TYR A 111 7.68 14.40 13.64
N GLN A 112 8.85 13.94 14.07
CA GLN A 112 10.13 14.50 13.64
C GLN A 112 10.51 14.12 12.19
N TRP A 113 9.84 13.12 11.58
CA TRP A 113 10.08 12.71 10.20
C TRP A 113 8.79 12.47 9.39
N TRP A 114 7.62 12.50 10.03
CA TRP A 114 6.35 12.46 9.33
C TRP A 114 5.65 13.81 9.45
N THR A 115 5.30 14.41 8.32
CA THR A 115 4.65 15.72 8.27
C THR A 115 3.37 15.62 7.46
N TYR A 116 2.28 16.16 8.03
CA TYR A 116 1.02 16.31 7.32
C TYR A 116 1.14 17.47 6.33
N ILE A 117 1.04 17.17 5.03
CA ILE A 117 1.25 18.16 3.96
C ILE A 117 -0.04 18.34 3.15
N PRO A 118 -0.68 19.52 3.24
CA PRO A 118 -1.81 19.87 2.39
C PRO A 118 -1.50 19.72 0.89
N GLY A 119 -2.42 19.10 0.15
CA GLY A 119 -2.26 18.87 -1.27
C GLY A 119 -1.34 17.71 -1.66
N ALA A 120 -0.69 17.03 -0.69
CA ALA A 120 0.03 15.79 -0.99
C ALA A 120 -0.97 14.69 -1.33
N ASN A 121 -0.77 14.03 -2.46
CA ASN A 121 -1.57 12.93 -2.97
C ASN A 121 -0.75 12.11 -3.97
N TRP A 122 -1.33 11.10 -4.60
CA TRP A 122 -0.62 10.23 -5.52
C TRP A 122 -0.02 10.94 -6.76
N ARG A 123 -0.59 12.09 -7.21
CA ARG A 123 -0.02 12.91 -8.30
C ARG A 123 1.05 13.88 -7.82
N HIS A 124 0.98 14.26 -6.54
CA HIS A 124 1.84 15.21 -5.86
C HIS A 124 2.41 14.58 -4.57
N PRO A 125 3.32 13.57 -4.68
CA PRO A 125 3.69 12.70 -3.56
C PRO A 125 4.30 13.38 -2.35
N THR A 126 4.94 14.52 -2.54
CA THR A 126 5.60 15.28 -1.47
C THR A 126 4.99 16.68 -1.26
N GLY A 127 3.80 16.92 -1.83
CA GLY A 127 3.08 18.18 -1.77
C GLY A 127 2.83 18.82 -3.14
N PRO A 128 2.11 19.96 -3.20
CA PRO A 128 1.62 20.57 -4.43
C PRO A 128 2.67 20.87 -5.51
N ASP A 129 3.90 21.14 -5.08
CA ASP A 129 5.02 21.47 -5.97
C ASP A 129 5.75 20.24 -6.51
N SER A 130 5.32 19.03 -6.14
CA SER A 130 5.87 17.78 -6.63
C SER A 130 5.02 17.16 -7.73
N ASP A 131 5.62 16.29 -8.54
CA ASP A 131 4.93 15.54 -9.57
C ASP A 131 5.48 14.11 -9.72
N ILE A 132 4.80 13.31 -10.56
CA ILE A 132 5.18 11.95 -10.91
C ILE A 132 5.70 11.85 -12.36
N LYS A 133 6.06 12.97 -13.00
CA LYS A 133 6.56 13.01 -14.37
C LYS A 133 7.84 12.18 -14.49
N GLY A 134 7.85 11.25 -15.45
CA GLY A 134 8.96 10.32 -15.65
C GLY A 134 9.07 9.21 -14.59
N LYS A 135 8.05 9.04 -13.74
CA LYS A 135 7.99 8.00 -12.70
C LYS A 135 6.86 7.00 -12.94
N ASP A 136 6.54 6.72 -14.20
CA ASP A 136 5.41 5.85 -14.57
C ASP A 136 5.55 4.44 -13.98
N ASN A 137 6.76 3.88 -13.95
CA ASN A 137 7.07 2.57 -13.40
C ASN A 137 7.43 2.56 -11.90
N TYR A 138 7.32 3.70 -11.22
CA TYR A 138 7.50 3.74 -9.77
C TYR A 138 6.19 3.34 -9.06
N PRO A 139 6.29 2.75 -7.86
CA PRO A 139 5.11 2.45 -7.05
C PRO A 139 4.26 3.70 -6.82
N VAL A 140 2.94 3.56 -6.94
CA VAL A 140 2.02 4.60 -6.49
C VAL A 140 2.10 4.73 -4.97
N VAL A 141 2.09 5.96 -4.48
CA VAL A 141 2.13 6.29 -3.04
C VAL A 141 0.98 7.24 -2.69
N GLN A 142 0.82 7.55 -1.41
CA GLN A 142 -0.25 8.42 -0.89
C GLN A 142 -1.66 7.89 -1.21
N VAL A 143 -1.82 6.57 -1.13
CA VAL A 143 -3.08 5.85 -1.29
C VAL A 143 -3.47 5.21 0.04
N ALA A 144 -4.73 5.31 0.41
CA ALA A 144 -5.30 4.65 1.59
C ALA A 144 -5.75 3.23 1.24
N TYR A 145 -6.07 2.43 2.27
CA TYR A 145 -6.60 1.07 2.09
C TYR A 145 -7.81 1.04 1.15
N ALA A 146 -8.76 1.96 1.33
CA ALA A 146 -9.96 2.06 0.48
C ALA A 146 -9.63 2.33 -1.00
N ASP A 147 -8.58 3.10 -1.28
CA ASP A 147 -8.13 3.38 -2.64
C ASP A 147 -7.49 2.13 -3.27
N ALA A 148 -6.68 1.41 -2.49
CA ALA A 148 -6.05 0.15 -2.91
C ALA A 148 -7.10 -0.95 -3.16
N GLU A 149 -8.12 -1.06 -2.30
CA GLU A 149 -9.24 -2.00 -2.46
C GLU A 149 -10.05 -1.68 -3.73
N ALA A 150 -10.36 -0.40 -3.96
CA ALA A 150 -11.07 0.06 -5.16
C ALA A 150 -10.28 -0.26 -6.44
N TYR A 151 -8.96 -0.05 -6.42
CA TYR A 151 -8.08 -0.43 -7.53
C TYR A 151 -8.11 -1.95 -7.76
N ALA A 152 -7.90 -2.76 -6.72
CA ALA A 152 -7.88 -4.21 -6.83
C ALA A 152 -9.20 -4.74 -7.42
N LYS A 153 -10.33 -4.23 -6.93
CA LYS A 153 -11.66 -4.59 -7.45
C LYS A 153 -11.86 -4.22 -8.92
N TRP A 154 -11.42 -3.02 -9.32
CA TRP A 154 -11.47 -2.60 -10.73
C TRP A 154 -10.60 -3.49 -11.62
N ALA A 155 -9.42 -3.87 -11.15
CA ALA A 155 -8.49 -4.75 -11.86
C ALA A 155 -8.93 -6.23 -11.88
N GLY A 156 -10.08 -6.59 -11.29
CA GLY A 156 -10.54 -7.98 -11.16
C GLY A 156 -9.72 -8.81 -10.19
N LYS A 157 -9.06 -8.15 -9.22
CA LYS A 157 -8.15 -8.74 -8.23
C LYS A 157 -8.66 -8.47 -6.81
N ARG A 158 -7.93 -8.92 -5.82
CA ARG A 158 -8.14 -8.61 -4.40
C ARG A 158 -6.81 -8.23 -3.75
N LEU A 159 -6.88 -7.53 -2.64
CA LEU A 159 -5.72 -7.36 -1.77
C LEU A 159 -5.35 -8.72 -1.15
N PRO A 160 -4.05 -8.96 -0.88
CA PRO A 160 -3.64 -10.14 -0.13
C PRO A 160 -4.20 -10.07 1.29
N THR A 161 -4.31 -11.25 1.92
CA THR A 161 -4.56 -11.37 3.35
C THR A 161 -3.26 -11.16 4.11
N GLU A 162 -3.32 -11.08 5.43
CA GLU A 162 -2.14 -10.98 6.28
C GLU A 162 -1.29 -12.26 6.22
N ALA A 163 -1.96 -13.40 6.07
CA ALA A 163 -1.30 -14.70 5.96
C ALA A 163 -1.11 -15.13 4.50
#